data_ce756505f062a51ce8070fcf25ce5593
#
_entry.id   ce756505f062a51ce8070fcf25ce5593
#
_cell.length_a   1.000
_cell.length_b   1.000
_cell.length_c   1.000
_cell.angle_alpha   90.00
_cell.angle_beta   90.00
_cell.angle_gamma   90.00
#
_symmetry.space_group_name_H-M   'P 1'
#
loop_
_entity.id
_entity.type
_entity.pdbx_description
1 polymer ?
#
loop_
_entity_poly.entity_id
_entity_poly.type
_entity_poly.pdbx_seq_one_letter_code
_entity_poly.pdbx_strand_id
1 'polypeptide(L)'
;MDHIETDEYLIKLLDPEDADSLREVQKLRYDYLLKEFDEAKNDADGLDDDGYDAFSESILAIDKKTGRIIGTYRIATLETLKGTPFKSEKEFDLGSLRTDPEGIIEAGWAVIHKDHRAGVVVGLLWRGLTSYARDLGLRYIFGTCSLHGTDPEKYANCTSYLRQHYVSEKYDIQAVRDPFEYGTIKDLPMGRAEFPGLMKAYLKIGAVVSRNGFIDRDFNCCDVMIVLDRLNMNERYTKRFLGF
;
A
#
# COMPACT_ATOMS: atom_id res chain seq x y z
N MET A 1 -16.11 4.19 -8.86
CA MET A 1 -15.20 3.53 -9.84
C MET A 1 -15.98 2.53 -10.66
N ASP A 2 -15.98 2.66 -11.97
CA ASP A 2 -16.46 1.60 -12.85
C ASP A 2 -15.52 0.40 -12.75
N HIS A 3 -16.06 -0.81 -12.95
CA HIS A 3 -15.23 -2.02 -12.98
C HIS A 3 -14.27 -2.00 -14.17
N ILE A 4 -13.12 -2.64 -14.01
CA ILE A 4 -12.15 -2.87 -15.08
C ILE A 4 -12.18 -4.34 -15.42
N GLU A 5 -12.41 -4.66 -16.69
CA GLU A 5 -12.50 -6.03 -17.15
C GLU A 5 -11.46 -6.31 -18.23
N THR A 6 -10.83 -7.47 -18.14
CA THR A 6 -9.95 -8.06 -19.15
C THR A 6 -10.46 -9.45 -19.51
N ASP A 7 -9.80 -10.16 -20.41
CA ASP A 7 -10.18 -11.53 -20.75
C ASP A 7 -10.07 -12.46 -19.53
N GLU A 8 -9.10 -12.23 -18.63
CA GLU A 8 -8.77 -13.11 -17.51
C GLU A 8 -9.26 -12.58 -16.15
N TYR A 9 -9.34 -11.25 -15.97
CA TYR A 9 -9.55 -10.65 -14.66
C TYR A 9 -10.66 -9.60 -14.65
N LEU A 10 -11.36 -9.52 -13.52
CA LEU A 10 -12.32 -8.47 -13.20
C LEU A 10 -11.83 -7.72 -11.95
N ILE A 11 -11.74 -6.38 -12.07
CA ILE A 11 -11.42 -5.49 -10.95
C ILE A 11 -12.66 -4.69 -10.59
N LYS A 12 -13.09 -4.77 -9.34
CA LYS A 12 -14.27 -4.04 -8.84
C LYS A 12 -14.12 -3.68 -7.37
N LEU A 13 -14.96 -2.80 -6.86
CA LEU A 13 -15.12 -2.63 -5.42
C LEU A 13 -15.87 -3.83 -4.83
N LEU A 14 -15.52 -4.19 -3.60
CA LEU A 14 -16.31 -5.09 -2.78
C LEU A 14 -17.66 -4.43 -2.51
N ASP A 15 -18.73 -5.18 -2.69
CA ASP A 15 -20.06 -4.77 -2.25
C ASP A 15 -20.09 -4.81 -0.70
N PRO A 16 -20.40 -3.70 -0.03
CA PRO A 16 -20.40 -3.66 1.44
C PRO A 16 -21.44 -4.62 2.09
N GLU A 17 -22.42 -5.08 1.33
CA GLU A 17 -23.41 -6.07 1.81
C GLU A 17 -22.97 -7.52 1.53
N ASP A 18 -21.89 -7.76 0.79
CA ASP A 18 -21.37 -9.08 0.46
C ASP A 18 -20.39 -9.59 1.54
N ALA A 19 -20.96 -10.11 2.63
CA ALA A 19 -20.20 -10.63 3.76
C ALA A 19 -19.33 -11.86 3.40
N ASP A 20 -19.75 -12.66 2.43
CA ASP A 20 -18.98 -13.83 1.98
C ASP A 20 -17.71 -13.41 1.25
N SER A 21 -17.79 -12.44 0.35
CA SER A 21 -16.63 -11.87 -0.32
C SER A 21 -15.71 -11.14 0.67
N LEU A 22 -16.25 -10.43 1.67
CA LEU A 22 -15.44 -9.83 2.72
C LEU A 22 -14.63 -10.89 3.49
N ARG A 23 -15.28 -12.00 3.86
CA ARG A 23 -14.59 -13.11 4.53
C ARG A 23 -13.50 -13.74 3.65
N GLU A 24 -13.74 -13.86 2.33
CA GLU A 24 -12.72 -14.33 1.38
C GLU A 24 -11.53 -13.37 1.31
N VAL A 25 -11.76 -12.06 1.32
CA VAL A 25 -10.72 -11.02 1.39
C VAL A 25 -9.91 -11.13 2.68
N GLN A 26 -10.57 -11.24 3.83
CA GLN A 26 -9.90 -11.40 5.14
C GLN A 26 -9.04 -12.65 5.19
N LYS A 27 -9.53 -13.76 4.61
CA LYS A 27 -8.76 -15.01 4.50
C LYS A 27 -7.56 -14.86 3.57
N LEU A 28 -7.71 -14.20 2.43
CA LEU A 28 -6.62 -13.95 1.49
C LEU A 28 -5.51 -13.11 2.16
N ARG A 29 -5.88 -12.07 2.92
CA ARG A 29 -4.95 -11.24 3.67
C ARG A 29 -4.24 -12.05 4.76
N TYR A 30 -4.95 -12.87 5.49
CA TYR A 30 -4.36 -13.76 6.50
C TYR A 30 -3.32 -14.71 5.89
N ASP A 31 -3.70 -15.43 4.84
CA ASP A 31 -2.87 -16.47 4.24
C ASP A 31 -1.64 -15.94 3.48
N TYR A 32 -1.75 -14.77 2.83
CA TYR A 32 -0.73 -14.27 1.90
C TYR A 32 -0.15 -12.90 2.27
N LEU A 33 -0.56 -12.32 3.39
CA LEU A 33 0.03 -11.12 3.95
C LEU A 33 0.48 -11.38 5.39
N LEU A 34 -0.41 -11.66 6.34
CA LEU A 34 -0.03 -11.80 7.73
C LEU A 34 0.98 -12.93 7.95
N LYS A 35 0.74 -14.11 7.38
CA LYS A 35 1.67 -15.25 7.45
C LYS A 35 2.98 -15.04 6.71
N GLU A 36 3.05 -14.12 5.76
CA GLU A 36 4.29 -13.77 5.07
C GLU A 36 5.24 -12.99 6.00
N PHE A 37 4.70 -12.18 6.92
CA PHE A 37 5.48 -11.43 7.90
C PHE A 37 5.71 -12.18 9.21
N ASP A 38 4.81 -13.09 9.59
CA ASP A 38 4.92 -13.95 10.76
C ASP A 38 4.36 -15.34 10.47
N GLU A 39 5.25 -16.28 10.11
CA GLU A 39 4.89 -17.68 9.84
C GLU A 39 4.27 -18.40 11.05
N ALA A 40 4.59 -17.93 12.27
CA ALA A 40 4.05 -18.48 13.51
C ALA A 40 2.63 -18.01 13.82
N LYS A 41 2.12 -17.02 13.08
CA LYS A 41 0.77 -16.49 13.29
C LYS A 41 -0.27 -17.57 13.08
N ASN A 42 -1.05 -17.83 14.12
CA ASN A 42 -2.03 -18.90 14.15
C ASN A 42 -3.31 -18.44 14.88
N ASP A 43 -4.00 -17.49 14.26
CA ASP A 43 -5.28 -17.01 14.77
C ASP A 43 -6.35 -18.09 14.54
N ALA A 44 -7.22 -18.31 15.53
CA ALA A 44 -8.19 -19.41 15.55
C ALA A 44 -9.12 -19.44 14.32
N ASP A 45 -9.47 -18.26 13.80
CA ASP A 45 -10.40 -18.13 12.68
C ASP A 45 -9.71 -18.09 11.31
N GLY A 46 -8.37 -17.89 11.28
CA GLY A 46 -7.60 -17.78 10.05
C GLY A 46 -8.04 -16.58 9.19
N LEU A 47 -8.43 -15.48 9.82
CA LEU A 47 -8.91 -14.27 9.19
C LEU A 47 -8.09 -13.06 9.64
N ASP A 48 -7.88 -12.10 8.75
CA ASP A 48 -7.37 -10.76 9.08
C ASP A 48 -8.56 -9.82 9.28
N ASP A 49 -9.08 -9.79 10.51
CA ASP A 49 -10.11 -8.85 10.94
C ASP A 49 -9.53 -7.90 11.99
N ASP A 50 -9.08 -6.73 11.55
CA ASP A 50 -8.50 -5.69 12.40
C ASP A 50 -9.51 -4.58 12.77
N GLY A 51 -10.78 -4.77 12.41
CA GLY A 51 -11.88 -3.84 12.64
C GLY A 51 -11.90 -2.62 11.70
N TYR A 52 -10.91 -2.43 10.84
CA TYR A 52 -10.87 -1.31 9.88
C TYR A 52 -11.72 -1.55 8.62
N ASP A 53 -12.12 -2.78 8.35
CA ASP A 53 -12.98 -3.08 7.20
C ASP A 53 -14.34 -2.34 7.30
N ALA A 54 -14.82 -2.04 8.50
CA ALA A 54 -16.04 -1.25 8.73
C ALA A 54 -15.92 0.24 8.33
N PHE A 55 -14.69 0.74 8.14
CA PHE A 55 -14.37 2.14 7.83
C PHE A 55 -13.59 2.29 6.52
N SER A 56 -13.54 1.24 5.72
CA SER A 56 -12.76 1.20 4.48
C SER A 56 -13.51 0.45 3.40
N GLU A 57 -13.02 0.56 2.19
CA GLU A 57 -13.49 -0.20 1.04
C GLU A 57 -12.36 -1.10 0.54
N SER A 58 -12.70 -2.14 -0.20
CA SER A 58 -11.73 -3.05 -0.80
C SER A 58 -11.88 -3.08 -2.32
N ILE A 59 -10.79 -2.86 -3.03
CA ILE A 59 -10.68 -3.14 -4.46
C ILE A 59 -10.31 -4.61 -4.60
N LEU A 60 -11.08 -5.35 -5.38
CA LEU A 60 -10.92 -6.78 -5.62
C LEU A 60 -10.36 -7.03 -7.01
N ALA A 61 -9.46 -8.01 -7.11
CA ALA A 61 -9.10 -8.66 -8.36
C ALA A 61 -9.68 -10.09 -8.34
N ILE A 62 -10.53 -10.39 -9.31
CA ILE A 62 -11.22 -11.67 -9.44
C ILE A 62 -10.70 -12.37 -10.70
N ASP A 63 -10.28 -13.63 -10.56
CA ASP A 63 -10.00 -14.51 -11.69
C ASP A 63 -11.32 -14.98 -12.32
N LYS A 64 -11.58 -14.57 -13.55
CA LYS A 64 -12.84 -14.88 -14.27
C LYS A 64 -13.02 -16.36 -14.54
N LYS A 65 -11.95 -17.13 -14.62
CA LYS A 65 -11.99 -18.57 -14.86
C LYS A 65 -12.51 -19.35 -13.64
N THR A 66 -12.14 -18.91 -12.46
CA THR A 66 -12.45 -19.61 -11.20
C THR A 66 -13.52 -18.89 -10.38
N GLY A 67 -13.78 -17.62 -10.65
CA GLY A 67 -14.66 -16.75 -9.85
C GLY A 67 -14.05 -16.33 -8.50
N ARG A 68 -12.79 -16.72 -8.20
CA ARG A 68 -12.14 -16.47 -6.90
C ARG A 68 -11.52 -15.09 -6.81
N ILE A 69 -11.55 -14.51 -5.63
CA ILE A 69 -10.78 -13.31 -5.30
C ILE A 69 -9.31 -13.71 -5.17
N ILE A 70 -8.47 -13.17 -6.05
CA ILE A 70 -7.03 -13.47 -6.13
C ILE A 70 -6.14 -12.31 -5.74
N GLY A 71 -6.72 -11.16 -5.46
CA GLY A 71 -6.00 -10.00 -4.99
C GLY A 71 -6.94 -8.94 -4.44
N THR A 72 -6.41 -8.11 -3.54
CA THR A 72 -7.16 -7.00 -2.96
C THR A 72 -6.25 -5.84 -2.60
N TYR A 73 -6.85 -4.66 -2.51
CA TYR A 73 -6.29 -3.44 -1.92
C TYR A 73 -7.34 -2.81 -1.02
N ARG A 74 -7.03 -2.60 0.26
CA ARG A 74 -7.90 -1.84 1.16
C ARG A 74 -7.65 -0.35 0.97
N ILE A 75 -8.70 0.43 0.90
CA ILE A 75 -8.65 1.88 0.72
C ILE A 75 -9.54 2.58 1.74
N ALA A 76 -9.08 3.73 2.22
CA ALA A 76 -9.83 4.56 3.14
C ALA A 76 -9.70 6.04 2.75
N THR A 77 -10.80 6.77 2.89
CA THR A 77 -10.89 8.22 2.70
C THR A 77 -11.37 8.88 3.98
N LEU A 78 -11.27 10.20 4.07
CA LEU A 78 -11.85 10.94 5.20
C LEU A 78 -13.36 10.71 5.33
N GLU A 79 -14.03 10.47 4.21
CA GLU A 79 -15.47 10.20 4.17
C GLU A 79 -15.80 8.81 4.72
N THR A 80 -15.10 7.77 4.28
CA THR A 80 -15.33 6.39 4.76
C THR A 80 -14.98 6.23 6.23
N LEU A 81 -13.94 6.93 6.71
CA LEU A 81 -13.48 6.88 8.09
C LEU A 81 -14.42 7.56 9.09
N LYS A 82 -15.27 8.52 8.66
CA LYS A 82 -16.26 9.21 9.51
C LYS A 82 -15.68 9.77 10.81
N GLY A 83 -14.44 10.28 10.76
CA GLY A 83 -13.73 10.81 11.92
C GLY A 83 -12.78 9.83 12.62
N THR A 84 -12.79 8.55 12.26
CA THR A 84 -11.75 7.60 12.67
C THR A 84 -10.42 8.00 12.02
N PRO A 85 -9.28 7.92 12.71
CA PRO A 85 -7.97 8.14 12.09
C PRO A 85 -7.68 7.12 10.99
N PHE A 86 -6.84 7.49 10.03
CA PHE A 86 -6.26 6.51 9.10
C PHE A 86 -5.47 5.45 9.86
N LYS A 87 -5.40 4.24 9.32
CA LYS A 87 -4.70 3.14 9.97
C LYS A 87 -3.24 3.49 10.24
N SER A 88 -2.58 4.10 9.26
CA SER A 88 -1.19 4.52 9.35
C SER A 88 -0.94 5.70 10.29
N GLU A 89 -1.96 6.46 10.73
CA GLU A 89 -1.80 7.51 11.76
C GLU A 89 -1.46 6.92 13.15
N LYS A 90 -1.56 5.60 13.34
CA LYS A 90 -1.02 4.93 14.53
C LYS A 90 0.50 4.87 14.55
N GLU A 91 1.11 5.01 13.40
CA GLU A 91 2.54 4.82 13.12
C GLU A 91 3.21 6.14 12.72
N PHE A 92 2.52 6.95 11.93
CA PHE A 92 3.06 8.18 11.33
C PHE A 92 2.19 9.39 11.60
N ASP A 93 2.83 10.52 11.89
CA ASP A 93 2.22 11.85 11.72
C ASP A 93 2.30 12.21 10.23
N LEU A 94 1.15 12.44 9.61
CA LEU A 94 1.04 12.78 8.20
C LEU A 94 1.40 14.25 7.91
N GLY A 95 1.65 15.06 8.94
CA GLY A 95 1.98 16.46 8.80
C GLY A 95 0.93 17.23 7.98
N SER A 96 1.39 18.10 7.09
CA SER A 96 0.50 18.90 6.24
C SER A 96 -0.26 18.08 5.18
N LEU A 97 0.13 16.84 4.90
CA LEU A 97 -0.61 15.96 3.99
C LEU A 97 -2.02 15.69 4.52
N ARG A 98 -2.18 15.55 5.85
CA ARG A 98 -3.45 15.23 6.51
C ARG A 98 -4.58 16.22 6.19
N THR A 99 -4.24 17.46 5.94
CA THR A 99 -5.18 18.55 5.69
C THR A 99 -5.01 19.18 4.30
N ASP A 100 -4.33 18.50 3.38
CA ASP A 100 -4.13 18.99 2.03
C ASP A 100 -5.50 19.12 1.31
N PRO A 101 -5.85 20.33 0.78
CA PRO A 101 -7.17 20.57 0.20
C PRO A 101 -7.44 19.79 -1.08
N GLU A 102 -6.41 19.24 -1.72
CA GLU A 102 -6.54 18.41 -2.92
C GLU A 102 -6.99 16.96 -2.61
N GLY A 103 -7.13 16.63 -1.32
CA GLY A 103 -7.66 15.37 -0.83
C GLY A 103 -6.69 14.18 -0.89
N ILE A 104 -6.88 13.29 0.06
CA ILE A 104 -6.01 12.14 0.31
C ILE A 104 -6.80 10.83 0.40
N ILE A 105 -6.17 9.75 0.00
CA ILE A 105 -6.67 8.38 0.16
C ILE A 105 -5.55 7.48 0.68
N GLU A 106 -5.82 6.77 1.77
CA GLU A 106 -4.94 5.71 2.24
C GLU A 106 -5.18 4.43 1.43
N ALA A 107 -4.10 3.80 1.01
CA ALA A 107 -4.13 2.51 0.32
C ALA A 107 -3.15 1.55 0.99
N GLY A 108 -3.65 0.44 1.48
CA GLY A 108 -2.86 -0.54 2.22
C GLY A 108 -3.41 -1.95 2.10
N TRP A 109 -2.87 -2.87 2.87
CA TRP A 109 -3.28 -4.27 2.85
C TRP A 109 -3.34 -4.85 1.44
N ALA A 110 -2.34 -4.48 0.62
CA ALA A 110 -2.18 -4.99 -0.74
C ALA A 110 -1.75 -6.45 -0.69
N VAL A 111 -2.57 -7.33 -1.19
CA VAL A 111 -2.24 -8.74 -1.27
C VAL A 111 -2.64 -9.34 -2.62
N ILE A 112 -1.81 -10.25 -3.12
CA ILE A 112 -2.09 -11.03 -4.32
C ILE A 112 -1.74 -12.48 -4.02
N HIS A 113 -2.67 -13.38 -4.36
CA HIS A 113 -2.45 -14.81 -4.27
C HIS A 113 -1.15 -15.20 -4.99
N LYS A 114 -0.34 -16.06 -4.37
CA LYS A 114 1.02 -16.38 -4.82
C LYS A 114 1.11 -16.78 -6.30
N ASP A 115 0.12 -17.51 -6.81
CA ASP A 115 0.10 -18.02 -8.18
C ASP A 115 -0.23 -16.92 -9.22
N HIS A 116 -0.63 -15.72 -8.77
CA HIS A 116 -0.99 -14.59 -9.61
C HIS A 116 -0.03 -13.39 -9.46
N ARG A 117 1.12 -13.55 -8.80
CA ARG A 117 2.12 -12.48 -8.55
C ARG A 117 2.97 -12.10 -9.77
N ALA A 118 2.62 -12.53 -10.97
CA ALA A 118 3.38 -12.23 -12.20
C ALA A 118 3.33 -10.76 -12.70
N GLY A 119 2.76 -9.85 -11.89
CA GLY A 119 2.79 -8.41 -12.15
C GLY A 119 1.57 -7.81 -12.87
N VAL A 120 0.77 -8.60 -13.59
CA VAL A 120 -0.44 -8.10 -14.28
C VAL A 120 -1.50 -7.67 -13.26
N VAL A 121 -1.77 -8.52 -12.27
CA VAL A 121 -2.83 -8.27 -11.25
C VAL A 121 -2.53 -7.03 -10.42
N VAL A 122 -1.27 -6.82 -10.01
CA VAL A 122 -0.90 -5.60 -9.26
C VAL A 122 -1.14 -4.34 -10.10
N GLY A 123 -0.82 -4.37 -11.39
CA GLY A 123 -1.07 -3.25 -12.30
C GLY A 123 -2.57 -2.95 -12.45
N LEU A 124 -3.41 -3.99 -12.52
CA LEU A 124 -4.86 -3.84 -12.60
C LEU A 124 -5.46 -3.28 -11.30
N LEU A 125 -5.01 -3.76 -10.13
CA LEU A 125 -5.41 -3.21 -8.84
C LEU A 125 -5.02 -1.73 -8.71
N TRP A 126 -3.81 -1.37 -9.16
CA TRP A 126 -3.36 0.02 -9.19
C TRP A 126 -4.19 0.89 -10.13
N ARG A 127 -4.56 0.37 -11.29
CA ARG A 127 -5.48 1.06 -12.20
C ARG A 127 -6.84 1.28 -11.54
N GLY A 128 -7.36 0.31 -10.80
CA GLY A 128 -8.56 0.45 -9.98
C GLY A 128 -8.42 1.56 -8.95
N LEU A 129 -7.34 1.53 -8.15
CA LEU A 129 -7.05 2.52 -7.11
C LEU A 129 -6.95 3.95 -7.67
N THR A 130 -6.19 4.13 -8.75
CA THR A 130 -6.03 5.46 -9.35
C THR A 130 -7.30 5.97 -10.02
N SER A 131 -8.12 5.08 -10.62
CA SER A 131 -9.45 5.42 -11.12
C SER A 131 -10.38 5.84 -9.99
N TYR A 132 -10.41 5.10 -8.90
CA TYR A 132 -11.22 5.43 -7.73
C TYR A 132 -10.84 6.81 -7.16
N ALA A 133 -9.54 7.05 -6.93
CA ALA A 133 -9.06 8.33 -6.43
C ALA A 133 -9.40 9.50 -7.39
N ARG A 134 -9.31 9.27 -8.71
CA ARG A 134 -9.70 10.25 -9.73
C ARG A 134 -11.20 10.58 -9.67
N ASP A 135 -12.04 9.56 -9.59
CA ASP A 135 -13.50 9.74 -9.60
C ASP A 135 -14.00 10.49 -8.37
N LEU A 136 -13.27 10.40 -7.25
CA LEU A 136 -13.51 11.17 -6.03
C LEU A 136 -12.78 12.54 -6.01
N GLY A 137 -11.99 12.87 -7.03
CA GLY A 137 -11.21 14.10 -7.08
C GLY A 137 -10.02 14.14 -6.11
N LEU A 138 -9.61 13.00 -5.53
CA LEU A 138 -8.51 12.92 -4.57
C LEU A 138 -7.17 12.89 -5.30
N ARG A 139 -6.21 13.71 -4.84
CA ARG A 139 -4.91 13.88 -5.50
C ARG A 139 -3.85 12.93 -4.97
N TYR A 140 -3.78 12.75 -3.65
CA TYR A 140 -2.68 12.03 -3.03
C TYR A 140 -3.11 10.64 -2.58
N ILE A 141 -2.35 9.64 -3.00
CA ILE A 141 -2.45 8.25 -2.55
C ILE A 141 -1.29 8.00 -1.61
N PHE A 142 -1.55 7.53 -0.40
CA PHE A 142 -0.51 7.24 0.57
C PHE A 142 -0.76 5.92 1.28
N GLY A 143 0.28 5.40 1.93
CA GLY A 143 0.21 4.16 2.70
C GLY A 143 1.59 3.66 3.09
N THR A 144 1.65 2.69 3.98
CA THR A 144 2.91 2.09 4.43
C THR A 144 3.41 1.02 3.45
N CYS A 145 4.72 0.90 3.36
CA CYS A 145 5.39 -0.17 2.65
C CYS A 145 6.38 -0.85 3.60
N SER A 146 6.12 -2.12 3.86
CA SER A 146 6.79 -2.89 4.90
C SER A 146 8.04 -3.60 4.38
N LEU A 147 9.09 -3.53 5.17
CA LEU A 147 10.36 -4.25 5.03
C LEU A 147 10.38 -5.36 6.08
N HIS A 148 10.62 -6.61 5.69
CA HIS A 148 10.51 -7.77 6.59
C HIS A 148 11.49 -7.73 7.77
N GLY A 149 10.98 -7.94 8.97
CA GLY A 149 11.74 -7.98 10.22
C GLY A 149 11.97 -6.61 10.84
N THR A 150 12.29 -6.62 12.12
CA THR A 150 12.38 -5.43 12.98
C THR A 150 13.78 -4.87 13.13
N ASP A 151 14.73 -5.31 12.31
CA ASP A 151 16.10 -4.83 12.29
C ASP A 151 16.35 -3.88 11.10
N PRO A 152 16.28 -2.55 11.27
CA PRO A 152 16.43 -1.59 10.19
C PRO A 152 17.83 -1.58 9.55
N GLU A 153 18.86 -2.07 10.25
CA GLU A 153 20.23 -2.12 9.71
C GLU A 153 20.34 -3.04 8.49
N LYS A 154 19.50 -4.06 8.39
CA LYS A 154 19.39 -4.91 7.19
C LYS A 154 19.04 -4.12 5.94
N TYR A 155 18.40 -2.98 6.11
CA TYR A 155 17.92 -2.12 5.03
C TYR A 155 18.73 -0.82 4.89
N ALA A 156 19.91 -0.74 5.49
CA ALA A 156 20.75 0.46 5.47
C ALA A 156 21.02 0.98 4.04
N ASN A 157 21.26 0.09 3.07
CA ASN A 157 21.41 0.47 1.67
C ASN A 157 20.12 1.06 1.08
N CYS A 158 19.00 0.37 1.28
CA CYS A 158 17.68 0.79 0.82
C CYS A 158 17.33 2.18 1.38
N THR A 159 17.37 2.32 2.71
CA THR A 159 16.97 3.55 3.41
C THR A 159 17.94 4.71 3.17
N SER A 160 19.25 4.46 3.00
CA SER A 160 20.20 5.49 2.58
C SER A 160 19.85 6.07 1.21
N TYR A 161 19.43 5.22 0.28
CA TYR A 161 19.02 5.67 -1.04
C TYR A 161 17.70 6.44 -1.00
N LEU A 162 16.74 5.96 -0.19
CA LEU A 162 15.48 6.69 0.05
C LEU A 162 15.76 8.09 0.60
N ARG A 163 16.61 8.20 1.62
CA ARG A 163 17.00 9.48 2.24
C ARG A 163 17.55 10.48 1.23
N GLN A 164 18.38 10.02 0.28
CA GLN A 164 19.07 10.89 -0.66
C GLN A 164 18.17 11.33 -1.83
N HIS A 165 17.17 10.54 -2.20
CA HIS A 165 16.49 10.72 -3.48
C HIS A 165 14.97 10.83 -3.41
N TYR A 166 14.34 10.40 -2.29
CA TYR A 166 12.89 10.22 -2.25
C TYR A 166 12.20 10.82 -1.02
N VAL A 167 12.94 11.28 -0.01
CA VAL A 167 12.29 11.94 1.14
C VAL A 167 11.54 13.18 0.65
N SER A 168 10.27 13.30 1.05
CA SER A 168 9.44 14.43 0.68
C SER A 168 9.96 15.71 1.31
N GLU A 169 10.18 16.74 0.51
CA GLU A 169 10.43 18.11 0.99
C GLU A 169 9.12 18.88 1.24
N LYS A 170 8.01 18.37 0.66
CA LYS A 170 6.70 19.03 0.76
C LYS A 170 5.97 18.68 2.05
N TYR A 171 6.07 17.42 2.49
CA TYR A 171 5.35 16.91 3.64
C TYR A 171 6.33 16.45 4.71
N ASP A 172 6.13 16.93 5.93
CA ASP A 172 6.95 16.54 7.10
C ASP A 172 6.35 15.30 7.77
N ILE A 173 6.35 14.19 7.04
CA ILE A 173 5.81 12.92 7.51
C ILE A 173 6.89 12.18 8.29
N GLN A 174 6.57 11.78 9.51
CA GLN A 174 7.51 11.10 10.40
C GLN A 174 6.81 10.09 11.32
N ALA A 175 7.53 9.07 11.73
CA ALA A 175 7.02 8.11 12.70
C ALA A 175 6.75 8.77 14.06
N VAL A 176 5.61 8.45 14.68
CA VAL A 176 5.19 9.02 15.99
C VAL A 176 5.69 8.21 17.18
N ARG A 177 6.10 6.95 16.95
CA ARG A 177 6.64 6.04 17.97
C ARG A 177 7.62 5.08 17.32
N ASP A 178 8.47 4.43 18.10
CA ASP A 178 9.48 3.46 17.64
C ASP A 178 10.15 3.83 16.29
N PRO A 179 10.62 5.09 16.12
CA PRO A 179 11.21 5.52 14.86
C PRO A 179 12.55 4.85 14.62
N PHE A 180 12.88 4.62 13.35
CA PHE A 180 14.25 4.35 12.94
C PHE A 180 14.71 5.37 11.90
N GLU A 181 15.97 5.79 12.03
CA GLU A 181 16.57 6.72 11.09
C GLU A 181 17.01 5.98 9.81
N TYR A 182 16.84 6.62 8.67
CA TYR A 182 17.33 6.10 7.41
C TYR A 182 18.87 6.11 7.39
N GLY A 183 19.45 5.13 6.74
CA GLY A 183 20.88 5.00 6.59
C GLY A 183 21.55 6.25 5.98
N THR A 184 22.87 6.34 6.13
CA THR A 184 23.67 7.52 5.75
C THR A 184 24.75 7.20 4.72
N ILE A 185 24.71 6.04 4.08
CA ILE A 185 25.67 5.65 3.03
C ILE A 185 25.52 6.59 1.85
N LYS A 186 26.59 7.29 1.50
CA LYS A 186 26.63 8.25 0.39
C LYS A 186 26.92 7.56 -0.94
N ASP A 187 26.47 8.19 -2.03
CA ASP A 187 26.79 7.79 -3.41
C ASP A 187 26.43 6.32 -3.74
N LEU A 188 25.38 5.80 -3.09
CA LEU A 188 24.94 4.43 -3.30
C LEU A 188 24.24 4.30 -4.67
N PRO A 189 24.73 3.45 -5.60
CA PRO A 189 24.04 3.22 -6.86
C PRO A 189 22.68 2.56 -6.63
N MET A 190 21.66 2.95 -7.42
CA MET A 190 20.31 2.40 -7.32
C MET A 190 20.26 0.86 -7.34
N GLY A 191 21.15 0.22 -8.09
CA GLY A 191 21.25 -1.24 -8.18
C GLY A 191 21.64 -1.95 -6.88
N ARG A 192 22.22 -1.22 -5.90
CA ARG A 192 22.58 -1.74 -4.58
C ARG A 192 21.57 -1.40 -3.49
N ALA A 193 20.54 -0.63 -3.79
CA ALA A 193 19.54 -0.22 -2.81
C ALA A 193 18.59 -1.36 -2.38
N GLU A 194 18.48 -2.43 -3.17
CA GLU A 194 17.74 -3.66 -2.86
C GLU A 194 16.30 -3.42 -2.38
N PHE A 195 15.55 -2.61 -3.13
CA PHE A 195 14.16 -2.31 -2.82
C PHE A 195 13.26 -3.53 -2.96
N PRO A 196 12.29 -3.74 -2.05
CA PRO A 196 11.17 -4.62 -2.27
C PRO A 196 10.47 -4.30 -3.60
N GLY A 197 9.95 -5.33 -4.27
CA GLY A 197 9.38 -5.18 -5.62
C GLY A 197 8.28 -4.11 -5.70
N LEU A 198 7.40 -4.07 -4.71
CA LEU A 198 6.29 -3.11 -4.65
C LEU A 198 6.80 -1.67 -4.40
N MET A 199 7.71 -1.48 -3.44
CA MET A 199 8.35 -0.18 -3.19
C MET A 199 9.06 0.34 -4.44
N LYS A 200 9.81 -0.52 -5.13
CA LYS A 200 10.48 -0.16 -6.39
C LYS A 200 9.49 0.31 -7.47
N ALA A 201 8.31 -0.29 -7.53
CA ALA A 201 7.26 0.13 -8.45
C ALA A 201 6.75 1.53 -8.09
N TYR A 202 6.46 1.79 -6.81
CA TYR A 202 6.01 3.10 -6.33
C TYR A 202 7.01 4.23 -6.62
N LEU A 203 8.28 4.01 -6.29
CA LEU A 203 9.33 4.99 -6.56
C LEU A 203 9.48 5.30 -8.05
N LYS A 204 9.34 4.29 -8.92
CA LYS A 204 9.40 4.50 -10.38
C LYS A 204 8.26 5.35 -10.92
N ILE A 205 7.07 5.27 -10.35
CA ILE A 205 5.95 6.10 -10.78
C ILE A 205 5.94 7.51 -10.17
N GLY A 206 6.93 7.83 -9.31
CA GLY A 206 7.14 9.17 -8.77
C GLY A 206 6.72 9.35 -7.32
N ALA A 207 6.57 8.26 -6.57
CA ALA A 207 6.29 8.36 -5.14
C ALA A 207 7.48 8.94 -4.36
N VAL A 208 7.15 9.64 -3.27
CA VAL A 208 8.08 10.11 -2.25
C VAL A 208 7.85 9.38 -0.94
N VAL A 209 8.77 9.50 0.01
CA VAL A 209 8.71 8.79 1.29
C VAL A 209 8.77 9.73 2.49
N SER A 210 8.40 9.22 3.67
CA SER A 210 8.56 9.86 4.98
C SER A 210 10.02 10.18 5.28
N ARG A 211 10.23 11.03 6.30
CA ARG A 211 11.57 11.43 6.78
C ARG A 211 12.34 10.30 7.42
N ASN A 212 11.66 9.42 8.13
CA ASN A 212 12.17 8.25 8.84
C ASN A 212 11.14 7.12 8.76
N GLY A 213 11.47 5.95 9.27
CA GLY A 213 10.57 4.81 9.29
C GLY A 213 10.09 4.46 10.70
N PHE A 214 9.18 3.52 10.79
CA PHE A 214 8.57 2.98 11.99
C PHE A 214 8.92 1.49 12.15
N ILE A 215 9.25 1.04 13.38
CA ILE A 215 9.46 -0.38 13.67
C ILE A 215 8.17 -0.96 14.20
N ASP A 216 7.46 -1.73 13.38
CA ASP A 216 6.28 -2.47 13.78
C ASP A 216 6.66 -3.86 14.31
N ARG A 217 6.65 -3.99 15.63
CA ARG A 217 6.99 -5.27 16.30
C ARG A 217 5.83 -6.25 16.26
N ASP A 218 4.60 -5.75 16.18
CA ASP A 218 3.39 -6.58 16.16
C ASP A 218 3.21 -7.23 14.78
N PHE A 219 3.63 -6.53 13.72
CA PHE A 219 3.61 -7.03 12.34
C PHE A 219 4.96 -7.59 11.88
N ASN A 220 6.00 -7.53 12.73
CA ASN A 220 7.37 -7.97 12.44
C ASN A 220 7.96 -7.32 11.18
N CYS A 221 7.88 -5.99 11.10
CA CYS A 221 8.42 -5.25 9.96
C CYS A 221 9.00 -3.88 10.34
N CYS A 222 9.69 -3.28 9.38
CA CYS A 222 10.05 -1.86 9.38
C CYS A 222 9.24 -1.17 8.29
N ASP A 223 8.45 -0.17 8.64
CA ASP A 223 7.58 0.54 7.73
C ASP A 223 8.15 1.86 7.25
N VAL A 224 7.90 2.16 5.99
CA VAL A 224 8.19 3.44 5.35
C VAL A 224 6.88 3.98 4.79
N MET A 225 6.50 5.20 5.16
CA MET A 225 5.36 5.86 4.54
C MET A 225 5.69 6.26 3.11
N ILE A 226 4.79 5.95 2.19
CA ILE A 226 4.88 6.30 0.76
C ILE A 226 3.75 7.27 0.42
N VAL A 227 4.07 8.30 -0.36
CA VAL A 227 3.08 9.25 -0.88
C VAL A 227 3.25 9.38 -2.39
N LEU A 228 2.17 9.20 -3.12
CA LEU A 228 2.10 9.39 -4.56
C LEU A 228 1.19 10.58 -4.89
N ASP A 229 1.71 11.55 -5.62
CA ASP A 229 0.92 12.61 -6.25
C ASP A 229 0.39 12.10 -7.61
N ARG A 230 -0.90 11.80 -7.67
CA ARG A 230 -1.57 11.25 -8.86
C ARG A 230 -1.44 12.15 -10.09
N LEU A 231 -1.33 13.47 -9.91
CA LEU A 231 -1.21 14.43 -11.01
C LEU A 231 0.22 14.62 -11.50
N ASN A 232 1.22 14.14 -10.73
CA ASN A 232 2.65 14.27 -11.05
C ASN A 232 3.35 12.91 -11.23
N MET A 233 2.60 11.88 -11.59
CA MET A 233 3.18 10.58 -11.86
C MET A 233 4.08 10.60 -13.10
N ASN A 234 5.13 9.78 -13.08
CA ASN A 234 6.03 9.61 -14.22
C ASN A 234 5.29 9.00 -15.42
N GLU A 235 5.05 9.77 -16.49
CA GLU A 235 4.25 9.39 -17.66
C GLU A 235 4.68 8.08 -18.31
N ARG A 236 6.00 7.82 -18.39
CA ARG A 236 6.52 6.60 -19.00
C ARG A 236 6.04 5.34 -18.30
N TYR A 237 5.96 5.41 -16.97
CA TYR A 237 5.53 4.28 -16.16
C TYR A 237 4.01 4.25 -16.00
N THR A 238 3.38 5.41 -15.96
CA THR A 238 1.91 5.54 -15.90
C THR A 238 1.25 4.86 -17.10
N LYS A 239 1.69 5.18 -18.31
CA LYS A 239 1.19 4.53 -19.54
C LYS A 239 1.40 3.01 -19.53
N ARG A 240 2.51 2.54 -19.00
CA ARG A 240 2.83 1.10 -18.98
C ARG A 240 2.02 0.32 -17.94
N PHE A 241 1.82 0.89 -16.76
CA PHE A 241 1.21 0.18 -15.62
C PHE A 241 -0.28 0.51 -15.43
N LEU A 242 -0.71 1.71 -15.78
CA LEU A 242 -2.08 2.16 -15.55
C LEU A 242 -2.91 2.22 -16.85
N GLY A 243 -2.27 2.14 -18.01
CA GLY A 243 -2.96 2.03 -19.31
C GLY A 243 -3.63 3.31 -19.79
N PHE A 244 -3.19 4.50 -19.31
CA PHE A 244 -3.64 5.82 -19.80
C PHE A 244 -2.50 6.84 -19.83
#